data_12ff07dba8b7e1ebad23fe5414da06df
#
_entry.id   12ff07dba8b7e1ebad23fe5414da06df
#
_cell.length_a   1.000
_cell.length_b   1.000
_cell.length_c   1.000
_cell.angle_alpha   90.00
_cell.angle_beta   90.00
_cell.angle_gamma   90.00
#
_symmetry.space_group_name_H-M   'P 1'
#
loop_
_entity.id
_entity.type
_entity.pdbx_description
1 polymer ?
#
loop_
_entity_poly.entity_id
_entity_poly.type
_entity_poly.pdbx_seq_one_letter_code
_entity_poly.pdbx_strand_id
1 'polypeptide(L)'
;MRRQIMLGLKKLETFVKAADMRLANIINLVIYATDVEPAQKHFDVLGARFGSVNATPPMTLVGVTCLAVPGLMFEIGAKAAD
;
A
#
# COMPACT_ATOMS: atom_id res chain seq x y z
N MET A 1 2.29 12.86 -4.08
CA MET A 1 2.59 11.43 -3.85
C MET A 1 2.24 10.97 -2.44
N ARG A 2 2.71 11.65 -1.40
CA ARG A 2 2.42 11.25 -0.01
C ARG A 2 0.92 11.13 0.28
N ARG A 3 0.13 12.10 -0.20
CA ARG A 3 -1.33 12.06 -0.01
C ARG A 3 -1.96 10.83 -0.68
N GLN A 4 -1.50 10.46 -1.87
CA GLN A 4 -2.01 9.28 -2.56
C GLN A 4 -1.64 7.99 -1.83
N ILE A 5 -0.46 7.94 -1.24
CA ILE A 5 -0.05 6.80 -0.41
C ILE A 5 -0.95 6.67 0.81
N MET A 6 -1.22 7.77 1.49
CA MET A 6 -2.11 7.77 2.66
C MET A 6 -3.53 7.34 2.30
N LEU A 7 -4.06 7.83 1.16
CA LEU A 7 -5.38 7.43 0.69
C LEU A 7 -5.43 5.96 0.29
N GLY A 8 -4.39 5.47 -0.39
CA GLY A 8 -4.29 4.07 -0.76
C GLY A 8 -4.25 3.16 0.46
N LEU A 9 -3.49 3.55 1.48
CA LEU A 9 -3.40 2.80 2.73
C LEU A 9 -4.74 2.77 3.46
N LYS A 10 -5.45 3.90 3.49
CA LYS A 10 -6.77 3.98 4.09
C LYS A 10 -7.77 3.06 3.39
N LYS A 11 -7.74 3.03 2.06
CA LYS A 11 -8.59 2.13 1.27
C LYS A 11 -8.28 0.67 1.57
N LEU A 12 -7.00 0.33 1.69
CA LEU A 12 -6.56 -1.02 2.03
C LEU A 12 -7.09 -1.43 3.41
N GLU A 13 -6.97 -0.56 4.41
CA GLU A 13 -7.48 -0.83 5.75
C GLU A 13 -9.00 -1.05 5.74
N THR A 14 -9.73 -0.22 4.99
CA THR A 14 -11.18 -0.37 4.84
C THR A 14 -11.53 -1.70 4.18
N PHE A 15 -10.76 -2.09 3.17
CA PHE A 15 -11.01 -3.33 2.44
C PHE A 15 -10.81 -4.57 3.33
N VAL A 16 -9.70 -4.64 4.07
CA VAL A 16 -9.45 -5.79 4.94
C VAL A 16 -10.44 -5.85 6.09
N LYS A 17 -10.86 -4.70 6.58
CA LYS A 17 -11.87 -4.63 7.65
C LYS A 17 -13.23 -5.13 7.15
N ALA A 18 -13.59 -4.80 5.91
CA ALA A 18 -14.83 -5.29 5.29
C ALA A 18 -14.81 -6.81 5.12
N ALA A 19 -13.63 -7.40 4.95
CA ALA A 19 -13.44 -8.84 4.87
C ALA A 19 -13.28 -9.50 6.24
N ASP A 20 -13.53 -8.77 7.33
CA ASP A 20 -13.36 -9.21 8.71
C ASP A 20 -11.90 -9.60 9.01
N MET A 21 -10.97 -8.87 8.44
CA MET A 21 -9.53 -9.05 8.63
C MET A 21 -8.91 -7.77 9.17
N ARG A 22 -7.62 -7.85 9.50
CA ARG A 22 -6.84 -6.71 9.99
C ARG A 22 -5.57 -6.54 9.16
N LEU A 23 -4.88 -5.41 9.32
CA LEU A 23 -3.59 -5.18 8.66
C LEU A 23 -2.59 -6.29 8.96
N ALA A 24 -2.62 -6.85 10.18
CA ALA A 24 -1.75 -7.95 10.55
C ALA A 24 -1.98 -9.23 9.74
N ASN A 25 -3.13 -9.34 9.07
CA ASN A 25 -3.44 -10.48 8.21
C ASN A 25 -2.85 -10.36 6.80
N ILE A 26 -2.27 -9.22 6.46
CA ILE A 26 -1.68 -9.01 5.14
C ILE A 26 -0.36 -9.78 5.05
N ILE A 27 -0.25 -10.65 4.06
CA ILE A 27 0.92 -11.51 3.87
C ILE A 27 1.80 -11.07 2.71
N ASN A 28 1.33 -10.15 1.88
CA ASN A 28 2.12 -9.62 0.77
C ASN A 28 1.51 -8.30 0.29
N LEU A 29 2.38 -7.35 -0.04
CA LEU A 29 2.01 -6.07 -0.64
C LEU A 29 2.74 -5.91 -1.97
N VAL A 30 2.01 -5.49 -3.00
CA VAL A 30 2.60 -5.05 -4.26
C VAL A 30 2.22 -3.60 -4.46
N ILE A 31 3.22 -2.75 -4.66
CA ILE A 31 3.04 -1.32 -4.78
C ILE A 31 3.37 -0.92 -6.21
N TYR A 32 2.39 -0.32 -6.89
CA TYR A 32 2.56 0.18 -8.25
C TYR A 32 2.68 1.69 -8.21
N ALA A 33 3.72 2.23 -8.82
CA ALA A 33 3.96 3.66 -8.83
C ALA A 33 4.40 4.11 -10.22
N THR A 34 3.87 5.24 -10.67
CA THR A 34 4.29 5.84 -11.94
C THR A 34 5.66 6.50 -11.82
N ASP A 35 6.07 6.86 -10.60
CA ASP A 35 7.40 7.39 -10.33
C ASP A 35 7.92 6.74 -9.05
N VAL A 36 8.92 5.88 -9.22
CA VAL A 36 9.45 5.03 -8.14
C VAL A 36 10.18 5.85 -7.08
N GLU A 37 10.96 6.87 -7.47
CA GLU A 37 11.73 7.66 -6.50
C GLU A 37 10.88 8.38 -5.47
N PRO A 38 9.87 9.18 -5.85
CA PRO A 38 8.99 9.80 -4.87
C PRO A 38 8.24 8.79 -4.02
N ALA A 39 7.85 7.65 -4.59
CA ALA A 39 7.18 6.60 -3.84
C ALA A 39 8.08 6.07 -2.75
N GLN A 40 9.35 5.80 -3.05
CA GLN A 40 10.31 5.33 -2.04
C GLN A 40 10.55 6.35 -0.93
N LYS A 41 10.58 7.63 -1.28
CA LYS A 41 10.79 8.70 -0.28
C LYS A 41 9.69 8.74 0.77
N HIS A 42 8.49 8.28 0.43
CA HIS A 42 7.33 8.34 1.31
C HIS A 42 6.93 6.96 1.88
N PHE A 43 7.81 5.97 1.76
CA PHE A 43 7.57 4.65 2.34
C PHE A 43 7.50 4.68 3.87
N ASP A 44 7.98 5.73 4.50
CA ASP A 44 7.86 5.93 5.93
C ASP A 44 6.40 5.86 6.41
N VAL A 45 5.46 6.32 5.57
CA VAL A 45 4.02 6.26 5.87
C VAL A 45 3.58 4.81 6.05
N LEU A 46 3.97 3.94 5.10
CA LEU A 46 3.63 2.52 5.16
C LEU A 46 4.34 1.84 6.33
N GLY A 47 5.62 2.11 6.51
CA GLY A 47 6.39 1.53 7.59
C GLY A 47 5.83 1.89 8.96
N ALA A 48 5.46 3.15 9.16
CA ALA A 48 4.88 3.60 10.42
C ALA A 48 3.55 2.91 10.70
N ARG A 49 2.70 2.79 9.68
CA ARG A 49 1.37 2.18 9.88
C ARG A 49 1.45 0.68 10.16
N PHE A 50 2.27 -0.05 9.41
CA PHE A 50 2.45 -1.48 9.66
C PHE A 50 3.24 -1.75 10.94
N GLY A 51 4.20 -0.91 11.26
CA GLY A 51 4.93 -1.02 12.52
C GLY A 51 4.03 -0.86 13.74
N SER A 52 3.00 -0.02 13.65
CA SER A 52 2.07 0.21 14.76
C SER A 52 1.24 -1.03 15.10
N VAL A 53 1.11 -1.99 14.20
CA VAL A 53 0.39 -3.25 14.43
C VAL A 53 1.33 -4.45 14.45
N ASN A 54 2.64 -4.22 14.55
CA ASN A 54 3.67 -5.26 14.56
C ASN A 54 3.60 -6.17 13.33
N ALA A 55 3.27 -5.60 12.18
CA ALA A 55 3.17 -6.34 10.93
C ALA A 55 4.22 -5.82 9.96
N THR A 56 4.98 -6.72 9.34
CA THR A 56 6.00 -6.37 8.36
C THR A 56 5.88 -7.30 7.15
N PRO A 57 4.81 -7.14 6.35
CA PRO A 57 4.63 -8.00 5.18
C PRO A 57 5.71 -7.74 4.13
N PRO A 58 6.09 -8.73 3.34
CA PRO A 58 6.95 -8.48 2.18
C PRO A 58 6.31 -7.47 1.25
N MET A 59 7.12 -6.56 0.71
CA MET A 59 6.66 -5.53 -0.21
C MET A 59 7.44 -5.60 -1.51
N THR A 60 6.74 -5.46 -2.63
CA THR A 60 7.33 -5.36 -3.96
C THR A 60 6.93 -4.02 -4.56
N LEU A 61 7.92 -3.26 -5.03
CA LEU A 61 7.67 -1.99 -5.70
C LEU A 61 7.85 -2.19 -7.21
N VAL A 62 6.82 -1.84 -7.97
CA VAL A 62 6.82 -1.97 -9.42
C VAL A 62 6.59 -0.61 -10.05
N GLY A 63 7.53 -0.19 -10.89
CA GLY A 63 7.37 1.02 -11.70
C GLY A 63 6.50 0.71 -12.90
N VAL A 64 5.51 1.57 -13.15
CA VAL A 64 4.59 1.42 -14.29
C VAL A 64 4.49 2.74 -15.06
N THR A 65 4.11 2.65 -16.34
CA THR A 65 3.96 3.83 -17.18
C THR A 65 2.76 4.67 -16.76
N CYS A 66 1.65 3.99 -16.44
CA CYS A 66 0.42 4.64 -15.98
C CYS A 66 -0.42 3.62 -15.22
N LEU A 67 -1.38 4.13 -14.46
CA LEU A 67 -2.37 3.31 -13.77
C LEU A 67 -3.72 3.46 -14.46
N ALA A 68 -4.69 2.61 -14.10
CA ALA A 68 -5.99 2.56 -14.76
C ALA A 68 -6.76 3.88 -14.64
N VAL A 69 -6.55 4.61 -13.55
CA VAL A 69 -7.21 5.90 -13.33
C VAL A 69 -6.26 7.01 -13.71
N PRO A 70 -6.64 7.91 -14.65
CA PRO A 70 -5.78 9.04 -15.02
C PRO A 70 -5.46 9.92 -13.80
N GLY A 71 -4.20 10.35 -13.70
CA GLY A 71 -3.74 11.17 -12.60
C GLY A 71 -3.37 10.40 -11.34
N LEU A 72 -3.70 9.12 -11.27
CA LEU A 72 -3.29 8.28 -10.14
C LEU A 72 -1.80 7.90 -10.30
N MET A 73 -1.02 8.13 -9.25
CA MET A 73 0.42 7.88 -9.27
C MET A 73 0.84 6.71 -8.37
N PHE A 74 -0.11 6.14 -7.63
CA PHE A 74 0.20 5.14 -6.63
C PHE A 74 -0.98 4.20 -6.43
N GLU A 75 -0.70 2.90 -6.35
CA GLU A 75 -1.72 1.88 -6.10
C GLU A 75 -1.11 0.75 -5.27
N ILE A 76 -1.90 0.22 -4.34
CA ILE A 76 -1.47 -0.89 -3.49
C ILE A 76 -2.33 -2.11 -3.79
N GLY A 77 -1.67 -3.23 -4.13
CA GLY A 77 -2.30 -4.54 -4.16
C GLY A 77 -1.85 -5.34 -2.96
N ALA A 78 -2.74 -6.15 -2.39
CA ALA A 78 -2.41 -6.93 -1.21
C ALA A 78 -3.05 -8.30 -1.25
N LYS A 79 -2.36 -9.26 -0.60
CA LYS A 79 -2.92 -10.57 -0.25
C LYS A 79 -3.03 -10.64 1.25
N ALA A 80 -4.16 -11.12 1.74
CA ALA A 80 -4.40 -11.30 3.15
C ALA A 80 -4.90 -12.71 3.42
N ALA A 81 -4.58 -13.22 4.62
CA ALA A 81 -5.02 -14.53 5.05
C ALA A 81 -5.22 -14.51 6.56
N ASP A 82 -6.26 -15.19 7.00
CA ASP A 82 -6.54 -15.41 8.41
C ASP A 82 -6.08 -16.83 8.83
#